data_269649a102043b667d6c086fd3ba656a
#
_entry.id   269649a102043b667d6c086fd3ba656a
#
_cell.length_a   1.000
_cell.length_b   1.000
_cell.length_c   1.000
_cell.angle_alpha   90.00
_cell.angle_beta   90.00
_cell.angle_gamma   90.00
#
_symmetry.space_group_name_H-M   'P 1'
#
loop_
_entity.id
_entity.type
_entity.pdbx_description
1 polymer ?
#
loop_
_entity_poly.entity_id
_entity_poly.type
_entity_poly.pdbx_seq_one_letter_code
_entity_poly.pdbx_strand_id
1 'polypeptide(L)'
;MRFNTIPEILDDLKKGRQIIVIDDESRENEGDLVVSASFAGADAINFMIRYGRGLVCVPMEGKRLDELGLYPMHENTKDPYKTAWAISVDARKGVTTGISAHDRSITVKTLINSKTRPDDLVRPGHAFPLRAKDGGVLTRAGHTEACVDFMKLAGLYPAGVICEIINEDGSMARTPELIEFSKIHSLKICTIADLIEYRRKSEKLVRRVVSTKLPTEFGTFKLHVYESTVDEFHHVVLIKGDVRTKKPVLVRVHSECLTGDVFGSKRCDCGEQLRRAMKTISKKKKGVLLYMRQEGRGIGLMNKVKAYALQDKGLDTVEANEALGFKPDLRDYGIGAQILADLGLKRIELMTNNPKKIVGLEGYGLEVVKRVPLEMKPMRANKRYLRTKKEKLGHVLCKI
;
A
#
# COMPACT_ATOMS: atom_id res chain seq x y z
N MET A 1 -9.86 2.96 23.26
CA MET A 1 -8.60 3.75 23.39
C MET A 1 -8.18 4.19 21.99
N ARG A 2 -7.61 5.38 21.83
CA ARG A 2 -7.13 5.85 20.51
C ARG A 2 -5.67 5.42 20.36
N PHE A 3 -5.27 4.84 19.22
CA PHE A 3 -3.87 4.57 18.89
C PHE A 3 -3.08 5.89 18.82
N ASN A 4 -1.77 5.80 19.02
CA ASN A 4 -0.90 6.96 18.91
C ASN A 4 -0.75 7.38 17.44
N THR A 5 -0.58 8.68 17.22
CA THR A 5 -0.36 9.22 15.87
C THR A 5 1.04 8.87 15.35
N ILE A 6 1.20 8.76 14.04
CA ILE A 6 2.52 8.45 13.46
C ILE A 6 3.60 9.47 13.87
N PRO A 7 3.37 10.79 13.92
CA PRO A 7 4.36 11.73 14.45
C PRO A 7 4.82 11.42 15.88
N GLU A 8 3.90 11.00 16.79
CA GLU A 8 4.27 10.62 18.16
C GLU A 8 5.13 9.36 18.19
N ILE A 9 4.85 8.40 17.31
CA ILE A 9 5.64 7.18 17.12
C ILE A 9 7.05 7.51 16.63
N LEU A 10 7.16 8.39 15.61
CA LEU A 10 8.46 8.81 15.08
C LEU A 10 9.32 9.52 16.11
N ASP A 11 8.70 10.33 16.98
CA ASP A 11 9.40 10.99 18.08
C ASP A 11 10.01 10.02 19.09
N ASP A 12 9.31 8.92 19.42
CA ASP A 12 9.83 7.91 20.33
C ASP A 12 10.97 7.12 19.67
N LEU A 13 10.84 6.74 18.41
CA LEU A 13 11.89 6.05 17.67
C LEU A 13 13.17 6.88 17.57
N LYS A 14 13.07 8.21 17.33
CA LYS A 14 14.22 9.13 17.34
C LYS A 14 14.93 9.20 18.69
N LYS A 15 14.21 8.96 19.79
CA LYS A 15 14.74 8.89 21.15
C LYS A 15 15.25 7.51 21.55
N GLY A 16 15.23 6.55 20.63
CA GLY A 16 15.64 5.16 20.86
C GLY A 16 14.64 4.33 21.66
N ARG A 17 13.40 4.79 21.81
CA ARG A 17 12.35 4.06 22.50
C ARG A 17 11.76 2.99 21.62
N GLN A 18 11.33 1.89 22.21
CA GLN A 18 10.55 0.87 21.56
C GLN A 18 9.10 1.33 21.38
N ILE A 19 8.45 0.82 20.36
CA ILE A 19 7.04 1.01 20.07
C ILE A 19 6.37 -0.33 19.78
N ILE A 20 5.04 -0.35 19.73
CA ILE A 20 4.25 -1.51 19.30
C ILE A 20 3.59 -1.16 17.96
N VAL A 21 3.68 -2.07 16.99
CA VAL A 21 3.05 -1.96 15.68
C VAL A 21 2.12 -3.15 15.49
N ILE A 22 0.85 -2.88 15.15
CA ILE A 22 -0.18 -3.90 14.92
C ILE A 22 -0.53 -3.94 13.43
N ASP A 23 -0.69 -5.14 12.88
CA ASP A 23 -1.20 -5.32 11.53
C ASP A 23 -2.72 -5.51 11.47
N ASP A 24 -3.26 -5.71 10.26
CA ASP A 24 -4.70 -5.84 10.01
C ASP A 24 -5.23 -7.20 10.54
N GLU A 25 -6.43 -7.21 11.15
CA GLU A 25 -7.09 -8.42 11.63
C GLU A 25 -7.27 -9.50 10.55
N SER A 26 -7.37 -9.08 9.29
CA SER A 26 -7.49 -9.99 8.14
C SER A 26 -6.14 -10.53 7.63
N ARG A 27 -5.01 -10.14 8.24
CA ARG A 27 -3.67 -10.60 7.90
C ARG A 27 -3.14 -11.57 8.98
N GLU A 28 -2.20 -11.17 9.81
CA GLU A 28 -1.68 -11.98 10.93
C GLU A 28 -2.46 -11.71 12.22
N ASN A 29 -2.99 -10.48 12.34
CA ASN A 29 -3.65 -9.95 13.54
C ASN A 29 -2.73 -10.02 14.76
N GLU A 30 -1.48 -9.57 14.59
CA GLU A 30 -0.41 -9.65 15.59
C GLU A 30 0.14 -8.27 15.88
N GLY A 31 0.97 -8.17 16.91
CA GLY A 31 1.68 -6.96 17.26
C GLY A 31 3.15 -7.25 17.57
N ASP A 32 4.03 -6.43 16.97
CA ASP A 32 5.46 -6.51 17.16
C ASP A 32 5.98 -5.34 18.00
N LEU A 33 6.93 -5.64 18.90
CA LEU A 33 7.86 -4.66 19.43
C LEU A 33 8.80 -4.23 18.31
N VAL A 34 9.03 -2.92 18.16
CA VAL A 34 9.90 -2.35 17.12
C VAL A 34 10.85 -1.34 17.75
N VAL A 35 12.14 -1.43 17.42
CA VAL A 35 13.17 -0.45 17.77
C VAL A 35 14.11 -0.21 16.59
N SER A 36 14.71 0.97 16.51
CA SER A 36 15.77 1.21 15.52
C SER A 36 16.99 0.34 15.78
N ALA A 37 17.56 -0.24 14.72
CA ALA A 37 18.81 -1.00 14.81
C ALA A 37 19.96 -0.17 15.39
N SER A 38 19.94 1.17 15.19
CA SER A 38 20.93 2.08 15.79
C SER A 38 20.87 2.13 17.33
N PHE A 39 19.69 1.86 17.90
CA PHE A 39 19.43 1.86 19.35
C PHE A 39 19.19 0.47 19.93
N ALA A 40 19.32 -0.59 19.14
CA ALA A 40 19.14 -1.98 19.56
C ALA A 40 20.32 -2.47 20.42
N GLY A 41 20.48 -1.87 21.61
CA GLY A 41 21.42 -2.33 22.63
C GLY A 41 20.99 -3.63 23.29
N ALA A 42 21.83 -4.19 24.15
CA ALA A 42 21.55 -5.43 24.90
C ALA A 42 20.25 -5.33 25.71
N ASP A 43 20.01 -4.17 26.36
CA ASP A 43 18.79 -3.97 27.15
C ASP A 43 17.53 -4.00 26.31
N ALA A 44 17.56 -3.36 25.11
CA ALA A 44 16.43 -3.36 24.18
C ALA A 44 16.10 -4.77 23.68
N ILE A 45 17.12 -5.55 23.30
CA ILE A 45 16.95 -6.93 22.86
C ILE A 45 16.50 -7.81 24.04
N ASN A 46 17.07 -7.62 25.23
CA ASN A 46 16.64 -8.35 26.42
C ASN A 46 15.18 -8.07 26.77
N PHE A 47 14.72 -6.82 26.61
CA PHE A 47 13.30 -6.49 26.77
C PHE A 47 12.42 -7.28 25.80
N MET A 48 12.79 -7.33 24.51
CA MET A 48 12.08 -8.10 23.49
C MET A 48 12.01 -9.60 23.83
N ILE A 49 13.13 -10.19 24.23
CA ILE A 49 13.20 -11.62 24.63
C ILE A 49 12.32 -11.90 25.84
N ARG A 50 12.41 -11.04 26.86
CA ARG A 50 11.76 -11.26 28.16
C ARG A 50 10.24 -11.01 28.08
N TYR A 51 9.83 -9.97 27.40
CA TYR A 51 8.44 -9.51 27.40
C TYR A 51 7.72 -9.75 26.07
N GLY A 52 8.41 -9.62 24.94
CA GLY A 52 7.86 -9.98 23.62
C GLY A 52 7.75 -11.48 23.46
N ARG A 53 8.82 -12.23 23.80
CA ARG A 53 8.90 -13.70 23.74
C ARG A 53 8.89 -14.29 22.33
N GLY A 54 8.77 -13.45 21.30
CA GLY A 54 8.81 -13.83 19.89
C GLY A 54 10.23 -14.01 19.34
N LEU A 55 10.33 -14.12 18.04
CA LEU A 55 11.60 -14.24 17.33
C LEU A 55 12.20 -12.85 17.07
N VAL A 56 13.43 -12.64 17.52
CA VAL A 56 14.14 -11.38 17.27
C VAL A 56 14.63 -11.36 15.84
N CYS A 57 13.99 -10.52 15.00
CA CYS A 57 14.28 -10.34 13.59
C CYS A 57 14.84 -8.95 13.29
N VAL A 58 15.56 -8.83 12.15
CA VAL A 58 16.23 -7.58 11.76
C VAL A 58 15.77 -7.15 10.35
N PRO A 59 14.61 -6.48 10.24
CA PRO A 59 14.19 -5.87 8.98
C PRO A 59 15.19 -4.85 8.48
N MET A 60 15.53 -4.92 7.17
CA MET A 60 16.42 -3.97 6.52
C MET A 60 16.21 -3.93 5.00
N GLU A 61 16.78 -2.92 4.35
CA GLU A 61 16.68 -2.79 2.90
C GLU A 61 17.39 -3.93 2.17
N GLY A 62 16.79 -4.37 1.05
CA GLY A 62 17.35 -5.42 0.20
C GLY A 62 18.76 -5.14 -0.26
N LYS A 63 19.06 -3.89 -0.64
CA LYS A 63 20.40 -3.45 -1.06
C LYS A 63 21.47 -3.79 -0.01
N ARG A 64 21.20 -3.53 1.26
CA ARG A 64 22.16 -3.81 2.32
C ARG A 64 22.39 -5.31 2.51
N LEU A 65 21.34 -6.12 2.40
CA LEU A 65 21.46 -7.57 2.44
C LEU A 65 22.33 -8.09 1.28
N ASP A 66 22.15 -7.55 0.09
CA ASP A 66 22.95 -7.91 -1.09
C ASP A 66 24.44 -7.56 -0.91
N GLU A 67 24.75 -6.36 -0.37
CA GLU A 67 26.13 -5.94 -0.02
C GLU A 67 26.78 -6.88 1.00
N LEU A 68 26.01 -7.44 1.93
CA LEU A 68 26.48 -8.36 2.95
C LEU A 68 26.47 -9.83 2.48
N GLY A 69 26.00 -10.12 1.26
CA GLY A 69 25.86 -11.49 0.75
C GLY A 69 24.86 -12.32 1.55
N LEU A 70 23.79 -11.68 2.05
CA LEU A 70 22.73 -12.34 2.80
C LEU A 70 21.55 -12.66 1.87
N TYR A 71 21.62 -13.84 1.26
CA TYR A 71 20.62 -14.31 0.31
C TYR A 71 19.35 -14.83 1.00
N PRO A 72 18.23 -14.97 0.26
CA PRO A 72 17.03 -15.58 0.79
C PRO A 72 17.30 -16.98 1.37
N MET A 73 16.70 -17.28 2.50
CA MET A 73 16.80 -18.61 3.13
C MET A 73 16.22 -19.70 2.23
N HIS A 74 15.23 -19.36 1.40
CA HIS A 74 14.63 -20.24 0.40
C HIS A 74 14.14 -19.43 -0.81
N GLU A 75 14.47 -19.91 -2.04
CA GLU A 75 14.11 -19.20 -3.29
C GLU A 75 12.60 -19.18 -3.56
N ASN A 76 11.89 -20.27 -3.25
CA ASN A 76 10.47 -20.45 -3.52
C ASN A 76 9.70 -20.62 -2.20
N THR A 77 9.53 -19.53 -1.45
CA THR A 77 8.76 -19.58 -0.20
C THR A 77 7.28 -19.94 -0.47
N LYS A 78 6.74 -20.84 0.36
CA LYS A 78 5.31 -21.18 0.41
C LYS A 78 4.58 -20.40 1.51
N ASP A 79 5.28 -19.50 2.21
CA ASP A 79 4.69 -18.66 3.22
C ASP A 79 3.54 -17.83 2.63
N PRO A 80 2.31 -17.95 3.17
CA PRO A 80 1.15 -17.21 2.68
C PRO A 80 1.33 -15.69 2.78
N TYR A 81 2.10 -15.21 3.74
CA TYR A 81 2.41 -13.80 3.96
C TYR A 81 3.63 -13.32 3.18
N LYS A 82 4.38 -14.25 2.55
CA LYS A 82 5.56 -13.95 1.71
C LYS A 82 6.63 -13.15 2.43
N THR A 83 6.89 -13.46 3.70
CA THR A 83 7.99 -12.87 4.47
C THR A 83 9.31 -13.28 3.85
N ALA A 84 10.14 -12.30 3.52
CA ALA A 84 11.39 -12.53 2.80
C ALA A 84 12.55 -12.77 3.78
N TRP A 85 12.60 -13.97 4.35
CA TRP A 85 13.65 -14.44 5.25
C TRP A 85 14.98 -14.51 4.53
N ALA A 86 16.02 -13.86 5.07
CA ALA A 86 17.39 -14.08 4.68
C ALA A 86 18.06 -15.09 5.61
N ILE A 87 19.21 -15.65 5.17
CA ILE A 87 20.00 -16.57 5.99
C ILE A 87 20.33 -15.92 7.34
N SER A 88 20.15 -16.65 8.44
CA SER A 88 20.48 -16.17 9.78
C SER A 88 22.00 -15.98 9.95
N VAL A 89 22.39 -15.05 10.81
CA VAL A 89 23.78 -14.64 10.96
C VAL A 89 24.15 -14.32 12.40
N ASP A 90 25.45 -14.38 12.68
CA ASP A 90 26.09 -13.78 13.86
C ASP A 90 27.27 -12.92 13.42
N ALA A 91 27.66 -11.93 14.23
CA ALA A 91 28.92 -11.23 14.05
C ALA A 91 30.08 -12.22 14.28
N ARG A 92 31.14 -12.15 13.46
CA ARG A 92 32.32 -13.01 13.62
C ARG A 92 33.14 -12.66 14.85
N LYS A 93 33.09 -11.41 15.32
CA LYS A 93 33.91 -10.90 16.43
C LYS A 93 33.03 -10.26 17.50
N GLY A 94 33.48 -10.34 18.74
CA GLY A 94 32.82 -9.68 19.88
C GLY A 94 31.61 -10.42 20.43
N VAL A 95 31.32 -11.62 19.94
CA VAL A 95 30.23 -12.47 20.41
C VAL A 95 30.78 -13.75 21.03
N THR A 96 29.97 -14.41 21.87
CA THR A 96 30.26 -15.72 22.41
C THR A 96 29.64 -16.82 21.56
N THR A 97 28.42 -17.26 21.92
CA THR A 97 27.66 -18.26 21.14
C THR A 97 26.66 -17.65 20.17
N GLY A 98 26.43 -16.32 20.21
CA GLY A 98 25.54 -15.59 19.34
C GLY A 98 24.13 -15.36 19.88
N ILE A 99 23.62 -16.18 20.79
CA ILE A 99 22.20 -16.16 21.21
C ILE A 99 21.89 -15.12 22.31
N SER A 100 22.86 -14.69 23.10
CA SER A 100 22.59 -13.75 24.20
C SER A 100 22.09 -12.39 23.66
N ALA A 101 21.37 -11.61 24.48
CA ALA A 101 20.95 -10.26 24.13
C ALA A 101 22.15 -9.38 23.76
N HIS A 102 23.28 -9.58 24.44
CA HIS A 102 24.53 -8.88 24.15
C HIS A 102 25.08 -9.26 22.78
N ASP A 103 25.20 -10.54 22.48
CA ASP A 103 25.71 -11.03 21.20
C ASP A 103 24.86 -10.60 20.02
N ARG A 104 23.50 -10.70 20.15
CA ARG A 104 22.58 -10.23 19.11
C ARG A 104 22.65 -8.73 18.92
N SER A 105 22.84 -7.94 19.98
CA SER A 105 23.09 -6.49 19.87
C SER A 105 24.34 -6.18 19.06
N ILE A 106 25.45 -6.91 19.28
CA ILE A 106 26.69 -6.77 18.50
C ILE A 106 26.43 -7.14 17.03
N THR A 107 25.71 -8.23 16.81
CA THR A 107 25.37 -8.67 15.44
C THR A 107 24.52 -7.62 14.70
N VAL A 108 23.50 -7.05 15.36
CA VAL A 108 22.68 -5.95 14.77
C VAL A 108 23.55 -4.74 14.44
N LYS A 109 24.43 -4.31 15.34
CA LYS A 109 25.38 -3.20 15.08
C LYS A 109 26.32 -3.50 13.93
N THR A 110 26.78 -4.76 13.81
CA THR A 110 27.62 -5.20 12.71
C THR A 110 26.86 -5.12 11.39
N LEU A 111 25.61 -5.58 11.33
CA LEU A 111 24.78 -5.53 10.11
C LEU A 111 24.60 -4.10 9.55
N ILE A 112 24.41 -3.10 10.41
CA ILE A 112 24.18 -1.70 10.00
C ILE A 112 25.47 -0.89 9.80
N ASN A 113 26.61 -1.39 10.19
CA ASN A 113 27.89 -0.69 10.04
C ASN A 113 28.32 -0.71 8.55
N SER A 114 28.46 0.46 7.94
CA SER A 114 28.82 0.62 6.53
C SER A 114 30.17 -0.03 6.14
N LYS A 115 31.05 -0.26 7.09
CA LYS A 115 32.37 -0.87 6.86
C LYS A 115 32.34 -2.41 6.92
N THR A 116 31.23 -3.01 7.38
CA THR A 116 31.08 -4.46 7.49
C THR A 116 31.08 -5.11 6.13
N ARG A 117 31.88 -6.15 5.98
CA ARG A 117 32.00 -7.01 4.81
C ARG A 117 31.35 -8.37 5.05
N PRO A 118 31.02 -9.15 4.01
CA PRO A 118 30.45 -10.50 4.15
C PRO A 118 31.23 -11.41 5.10
N ASP A 119 32.56 -11.29 5.14
CA ASP A 119 33.43 -12.09 5.98
C ASP A 119 33.44 -11.69 7.46
N ASP A 120 32.86 -10.56 7.82
CA ASP A 120 32.66 -10.16 9.22
C ASP A 120 31.45 -10.85 9.87
N LEU A 121 30.72 -11.65 9.11
CA LEU A 121 29.54 -12.40 9.53
C LEU A 121 29.77 -13.91 9.44
N VAL A 122 29.19 -14.66 10.39
CA VAL A 122 29.12 -16.12 10.39
C VAL A 122 27.70 -16.54 10.02
N ARG A 123 27.57 -17.60 9.24
CA ARG A 123 26.30 -18.15 8.74
C ARG A 123 26.28 -19.68 8.95
N PRO A 124 25.19 -20.26 9.48
CA PRO A 124 24.05 -19.61 10.09
C PRO A 124 24.39 -18.99 11.45
N GLY A 125 23.46 -18.20 12.01
CA GLY A 125 23.58 -17.57 13.32
C GLY A 125 22.24 -17.39 14.02
N HIS A 126 22.17 -16.45 14.97
CA HIS A 126 21.03 -16.26 15.88
C HIS A 126 20.28 -14.93 15.66
N ALA A 127 20.73 -14.09 14.75
CA ALA A 127 19.97 -12.95 14.26
C ALA A 127 19.35 -13.30 12.89
N PHE A 128 18.09 -12.90 12.67
CA PHE A 128 17.29 -13.24 11.48
C PHE A 128 17.02 -12.00 10.64
N PRO A 129 17.86 -11.68 9.65
CA PRO A 129 17.60 -10.56 8.75
C PRO A 129 16.37 -10.81 7.90
N LEU A 130 15.53 -9.76 7.73
CA LEU A 130 14.35 -9.77 6.87
C LEU A 130 14.50 -8.72 5.78
N ARG A 131 14.29 -9.13 4.54
CA ARG A 131 14.33 -8.23 3.39
C ARG A 131 13.01 -7.47 3.26
N ALA A 132 13.03 -6.16 3.51
CA ALA A 132 11.89 -5.32 3.22
C ALA A 132 11.70 -5.16 1.71
N LYS A 133 10.44 -5.18 1.25
CA LYS A 133 10.10 -4.89 -0.15
C LYS A 133 10.32 -3.42 -0.48
N ASP A 134 10.79 -3.16 -1.69
CA ASP A 134 10.81 -1.81 -2.24
C ASP A 134 9.38 -1.25 -2.28
N GLY A 135 9.25 0.06 -1.93
CA GLY A 135 7.94 0.69 -1.72
C GLY A 135 7.38 0.53 -0.29
N GLY A 136 7.96 -0.35 0.54
CA GLY A 136 7.61 -0.51 1.96
C GLY A 136 6.16 -0.97 2.17
N VAL A 137 5.49 -0.43 3.22
CA VAL A 137 4.10 -0.80 3.57
C VAL A 137 3.09 -0.50 2.46
N LEU A 138 3.42 0.37 1.51
CA LEU A 138 2.56 0.66 0.37
C LEU A 138 2.53 -0.49 -0.65
N THR A 139 3.55 -1.34 -0.64
CA THR A 139 3.65 -2.54 -1.50
C THR A 139 3.28 -3.82 -0.74
N ARG A 140 3.73 -3.97 0.51
CA ARG A 140 3.40 -5.08 1.40
C ARG A 140 3.15 -4.57 2.83
N ALA A 141 1.90 -4.68 3.29
CA ALA A 141 1.47 -4.18 4.59
C ALA A 141 1.89 -5.14 5.74
N GLY A 142 3.19 -5.38 5.91
CA GLY A 142 3.76 -6.26 6.93
C GLY A 142 4.69 -5.53 7.90
N HIS A 143 4.96 -6.13 9.07
CA HIS A 143 5.83 -5.59 10.11
C HIS A 143 7.26 -5.33 9.62
N THR A 144 7.77 -6.18 8.71
CA THR A 144 9.09 -6.00 8.06
C THR A 144 9.19 -4.65 7.36
N GLU A 145 8.22 -4.36 6.49
CA GLU A 145 8.16 -3.11 5.74
C GLU A 145 7.86 -1.92 6.65
N ALA A 146 6.94 -2.08 7.61
CA ALA A 146 6.60 -1.04 8.56
C ALA A 146 7.81 -0.61 9.38
N CYS A 147 8.62 -1.55 9.85
CA CYS A 147 9.85 -1.25 10.58
C CYS A 147 10.81 -0.37 9.76
N VAL A 148 11.12 -0.76 8.52
CA VAL A 148 12.04 -0.01 7.66
C VAL A 148 11.47 1.36 7.30
N ASP A 149 10.18 1.46 7.04
CA ASP A 149 9.51 2.73 6.73
C ASP A 149 9.53 3.69 7.92
N PHE A 150 9.27 3.21 9.13
CA PHE A 150 9.39 4.02 10.34
C PHE A 150 10.80 4.58 10.51
N MET A 151 11.84 3.75 10.26
CA MET A 151 13.22 4.21 10.35
C MET A 151 13.52 5.32 9.33
N LYS A 152 13.09 5.15 8.08
CA LYS A 152 13.23 6.17 7.02
C LYS A 152 12.52 7.47 7.38
N LEU A 153 11.26 7.40 7.82
CA LEU A 153 10.47 8.56 8.20
C LEU A 153 11.05 9.28 9.44
N ALA A 154 11.66 8.53 10.35
CA ALA A 154 12.36 9.10 11.51
C ALA A 154 13.73 9.71 11.16
N GLY A 155 14.24 9.53 9.94
CA GLY A 155 15.59 9.95 9.54
C GLY A 155 16.70 9.09 10.17
N LEU A 156 16.40 7.86 10.54
CA LEU A 156 17.32 6.88 11.10
C LEU A 156 17.85 5.94 10.02
N TYR A 157 18.86 5.13 10.35
CA TYR A 157 19.33 4.08 9.45
C TYR A 157 18.18 3.14 9.09
N PRO A 158 17.96 2.77 7.81
CA PRO A 158 16.78 2.04 7.35
C PRO A 158 16.82 0.53 7.73
N ALA A 159 17.04 0.27 9.00
CA ALA A 159 16.95 -1.04 9.63
C ALA A 159 16.48 -0.91 11.08
N GLY A 160 15.75 -1.91 11.54
CA GLY A 160 15.32 -2.01 12.93
C GLY A 160 15.42 -3.44 13.45
N VAL A 161 14.95 -3.61 14.66
CA VAL A 161 14.75 -4.94 15.29
C VAL A 161 13.28 -5.05 15.62
N ILE A 162 12.68 -6.18 15.29
CA ILE A 162 11.30 -6.51 15.62
C ILE A 162 11.23 -7.82 16.40
N CYS A 163 10.17 -7.96 17.19
CA CYS A 163 9.90 -9.19 17.94
C CYS A 163 8.39 -9.25 18.19
N GLU A 164 7.75 -10.34 17.83
CA GLU A 164 6.34 -10.59 18.08
C GLU A 164 6.04 -10.60 19.58
N ILE A 165 4.82 -10.17 19.96
CA ILE A 165 4.35 -10.20 21.35
C ILE A 165 3.47 -11.44 21.55
N ILE A 166 3.95 -12.32 22.43
CA ILE A 166 3.32 -13.58 22.79
C ILE A 166 2.84 -13.51 24.24
N ASN A 167 1.63 -14.00 24.52
CA ASN A 167 1.05 -14.09 25.84
C ASN A 167 1.81 -15.10 26.73
N GLU A 168 1.54 -15.08 28.03
CA GLU A 168 2.21 -16.00 28.98
C GLU A 168 1.86 -17.47 28.76
N ASP A 169 0.68 -17.74 28.19
CA ASP A 169 0.23 -19.08 27.83
C ASP A 169 0.79 -19.58 26.49
N GLY A 170 1.60 -18.76 25.78
CA GLY A 170 2.18 -19.07 24.49
C GLY A 170 1.30 -18.74 23.30
N SER A 171 0.10 -18.22 23.48
CA SER A 171 -0.74 -17.72 22.40
C SER A 171 -0.28 -16.34 21.90
N MET A 172 -0.59 -15.99 20.66
CA MET A 172 -0.27 -14.66 20.14
C MET A 172 -1.13 -13.59 20.80
N ALA A 173 -0.51 -12.51 21.28
CA ALA A 173 -1.24 -11.35 21.79
C ALA A 173 -2.02 -10.66 20.67
N ARG A 174 -3.29 -10.35 20.93
CA ARG A 174 -4.19 -9.65 20.02
C ARG A 174 -4.41 -8.22 20.48
N THR A 175 -5.16 -7.44 19.71
CA THR A 175 -5.34 -6.00 19.99
C THR A 175 -5.70 -5.67 21.45
N PRO A 176 -6.60 -6.37 22.17
CA PRO A 176 -6.90 -6.07 23.57
C PRO A 176 -5.69 -6.24 24.48
N GLU A 177 -4.96 -7.36 24.36
CA GLU A 177 -3.77 -7.68 25.17
C GLU A 177 -2.61 -6.73 24.83
N LEU A 178 -2.45 -6.38 23.53
CA LEU A 178 -1.44 -5.41 23.07
C LEU A 178 -1.65 -4.01 23.65
N ILE A 179 -2.92 -3.58 23.77
CA ILE A 179 -3.27 -2.30 24.42
C ILE A 179 -2.90 -2.34 25.91
N GLU A 180 -3.12 -3.45 26.58
CA GLU A 180 -2.76 -3.60 27.99
C GLU A 180 -1.25 -3.65 28.16
N PHE A 181 -0.55 -4.42 27.34
CA PHE A 181 0.91 -4.46 27.30
C PHE A 181 1.52 -3.07 27.08
N SER A 182 0.96 -2.28 26.16
CA SER A 182 1.35 -0.89 25.89
C SER A 182 1.28 -0.01 27.15
N LYS A 183 0.22 -0.16 27.97
CA LYS A 183 0.06 0.59 29.23
C LYS A 183 1.06 0.14 30.31
N ILE A 184 1.19 -1.17 30.50
CA ILE A 184 2.09 -1.76 31.52
C ILE A 184 3.53 -1.31 31.29
N HIS A 185 3.97 -1.31 30.02
CA HIS A 185 5.35 -0.97 29.66
C HIS A 185 5.54 0.48 29.23
N SER A 186 4.47 1.30 29.26
CA SER A 186 4.51 2.71 28.82
C SER A 186 5.04 2.87 27.39
N LEU A 187 4.67 1.96 26.48
CA LEU A 187 5.04 1.96 25.08
C LEU A 187 3.92 2.58 24.23
N LYS A 188 4.28 3.33 23.21
CA LYS A 188 3.33 3.80 22.22
C LYS A 188 2.96 2.69 21.25
N ILE A 189 1.73 2.75 20.75
CA ILE A 189 1.12 1.74 19.91
C ILE A 189 0.44 2.37 18.71
N CYS A 190 0.66 1.83 17.51
CA CYS A 190 0.03 2.27 16.26
C CYS A 190 -0.29 1.07 15.36
N THR A 191 -1.00 1.33 14.25
CA THR A 191 -1.29 0.31 13.25
C THR A 191 -0.51 0.54 11.95
N ILE A 192 -0.27 -0.55 11.21
CA ILE A 192 0.29 -0.45 9.84
C ILE A 192 -0.66 0.34 8.92
N ALA A 193 -1.98 0.25 9.14
CA ALA A 193 -2.96 1.02 8.39
C ALA A 193 -2.77 2.54 8.56
N ASP A 194 -2.51 3.02 9.79
CA ASP A 194 -2.21 4.44 10.05
C ASP A 194 -0.91 4.88 9.37
N LEU A 195 0.11 4.03 9.35
CA LEU A 195 1.37 4.29 8.65
C LEU A 195 1.17 4.41 7.14
N ILE A 196 0.38 3.51 6.55
CA ILE A 196 0.02 3.56 5.12
C ILE A 196 -0.70 4.87 4.81
N GLU A 197 -1.67 5.25 5.62
CA GLU A 197 -2.41 6.52 5.44
C GLU A 197 -1.50 7.74 5.56
N TYR A 198 -0.60 7.75 6.56
CA TYR A 198 0.37 8.80 6.76
C TYR A 198 1.30 8.96 5.55
N ARG A 199 1.90 7.85 5.06
CA ARG A 199 2.79 7.86 3.89
C ARG A 199 2.07 8.35 2.63
N ARG A 200 0.84 7.87 2.39
CA ARG A 200 0.02 8.30 1.25
C ARG A 200 -0.28 9.80 1.25
N LYS A 201 -0.42 10.41 2.43
CA LYS A 201 -0.68 11.85 2.58
C LYS A 201 0.58 12.70 2.52
N SER A 202 1.68 12.22 3.05
CA SER A 202 2.93 12.99 3.21
C SER A 202 3.92 12.84 2.07
N GLU A 203 3.91 11.71 1.33
CA GLU A 203 4.87 11.42 0.28
C GLU A 203 4.32 11.72 -1.12
N LYS A 204 5.19 12.22 -1.99
CA LYS A 204 4.89 12.34 -3.42
C LYS A 204 5.18 11.00 -4.12
N LEU A 205 4.12 10.21 -4.34
CA LEU A 205 4.21 8.85 -4.87
C LEU A 205 4.11 8.78 -6.41
N VAL A 206 4.01 9.92 -7.08
CA VAL A 206 3.81 9.98 -8.54
C VAL A 206 4.81 10.89 -9.22
N ARG A 207 5.29 10.50 -10.38
CA ARG A 207 6.20 11.28 -11.23
C ARG A 207 5.68 11.31 -12.66
N ARG A 208 5.59 12.51 -13.24
CA ARG A 208 5.29 12.65 -14.67
C ARG A 208 6.53 12.33 -15.49
N VAL A 209 6.43 11.32 -16.36
CA VAL A 209 7.55 10.82 -17.18
C VAL A 209 7.63 11.55 -18.51
N VAL A 210 6.50 11.66 -19.22
CA VAL A 210 6.48 12.18 -20.58
C VAL A 210 5.17 12.92 -20.88
N SER A 211 5.25 13.82 -21.84
CA SER A 211 4.09 14.59 -22.33
C SER A 211 4.12 14.72 -23.84
N THR A 212 2.97 14.50 -24.49
CA THR A 212 2.83 14.65 -25.93
C THR A 212 1.41 15.07 -26.32
N LYS A 213 1.14 15.28 -27.60
CA LYS A 213 -0.20 15.46 -28.16
C LYS A 213 -0.75 14.13 -28.65
N LEU A 214 -2.01 13.86 -28.37
CA LEU A 214 -2.72 12.67 -28.82
C LEU A 214 -3.96 13.08 -29.63
N PRO A 215 -3.93 12.98 -30.97
CA PRO A 215 -5.14 13.07 -31.79
C PRO A 215 -6.06 11.88 -31.52
N THR A 216 -7.35 12.13 -31.35
CA THR A 216 -8.39 11.12 -31.13
C THR A 216 -9.65 11.44 -31.93
N GLU A 217 -10.58 10.51 -32.01
CA GLU A 217 -11.92 10.76 -32.59
C GLU A 217 -12.70 11.90 -31.89
N PHE A 218 -12.32 12.24 -30.65
CA PHE A 218 -12.90 13.34 -29.88
C PHE A 218 -12.07 14.62 -29.95
N GLY A 219 -11.10 14.69 -30.88
CA GLY A 219 -10.16 15.78 -31.05
C GLY A 219 -8.83 15.58 -30.31
N THR A 220 -7.93 16.55 -30.43
CA THR A 220 -6.58 16.43 -29.84
C THR A 220 -6.59 16.74 -28.36
N PHE A 221 -5.98 15.85 -27.56
CA PHE A 221 -5.70 16.02 -26.15
C PHE A 221 -4.19 16.17 -25.93
N LYS A 222 -3.79 16.81 -24.83
CA LYS A 222 -2.45 16.67 -24.28
C LYS A 222 -2.42 15.40 -23.43
N LEU A 223 -1.50 14.50 -23.75
CA LEU A 223 -1.30 13.25 -23.02
C LEU A 223 -0.12 13.39 -22.08
N HIS A 224 -0.29 12.97 -20.84
CA HIS A 224 0.78 12.76 -19.87
C HIS A 224 0.80 11.32 -19.43
N VAL A 225 2.00 10.77 -19.22
CA VAL A 225 2.21 9.48 -18.59
C VAL A 225 2.86 9.71 -17.23
N TYR A 226 2.29 9.08 -16.23
CA TYR A 226 2.78 9.08 -14.86
C TYR A 226 3.20 7.66 -14.45
N GLU A 227 4.32 7.55 -13.77
CA GLU A 227 4.70 6.37 -13.01
C GLU A 227 4.38 6.55 -11.53
N SER A 228 4.18 5.46 -10.84
CA SER A 228 4.00 5.39 -9.40
C SER A 228 5.23 4.76 -8.76
N THR A 229 5.58 5.18 -7.54
CA THR A 229 6.66 4.55 -6.76
C THR A 229 6.18 3.31 -5.99
N VAL A 230 4.89 3.00 -6.04
CA VAL A 230 4.27 1.91 -5.26
C VAL A 230 3.77 0.76 -6.11
N ASP A 231 3.73 0.94 -7.43
CA ASP A 231 3.37 -0.12 -8.39
C ASP A 231 4.15 0.07 -9.71
N GLU A 232 4.15 -0.94 -10.56
CA GLU A 232 4.83 -0.93 -11.87
C GLU A 232 3.95 -0.33 -12.98
N PHE A 233 2.80 0.25 -12.65
CA PHE A 233 1.85 0.72 -13.64
C PHE A 233 2.14 2.16 -14.07
N HIS A 234 1.94 2.41 -15.36
CA HIS A 234 2.00 3.75 -15.94
C HIS A 234 0.58 4.28 -16.12
N HIS A 235 0.22 5.30 -15.36
CA HIS A 235 -1.09 5.94 -15.46
C HIS A 235 -1.11 7.00 -16.54
N VAL A 236 -2.23 7.12 -17.24
CA VAL A 236 -2.36 8.02 -18.39
C VAL A 236 -3.34 9.14 -18.09
N VAL A 237 -2.95 10.37 -18.44
CA VAL A 237 -3.81 11.55 -18.30
C VAL A 237 -4.03 12.20 -19.64
N LEU A 238 -5.29 12.41 -20.00
CA LEU A 238 -5.70 13.19 -21.18
C LEU A 238 -6.25 14.54 -20.73
N ILE A 239 -5.66 15.61 -21.22
CA ILE A 239 -6.00 16.99 -20.85
C ILE A 239 -6.51 17.74 -22.07
N LYS A 240 -7.63 18.44 -21.91
CA LYS A 240 -8.17 19.36 -22.90
C LYS A 240 -8.16 20.77 -22.32
N GLY A 241 -7.60 21.72 -23.06
CA GLY A 241 -7.50 23.13 -22.66
C GLY A 241 -6.55 23.38 -21.48
N ASP A 242 -6.53 24.60 -20.98
CA ASP A 242 -5.77 24.96 -19.77
C ASP A 242 -6.57 24.62 -18.50
N VAL A 243 -6.01 23.74 -17.69
CA VAL A 243 -6.62 23.24 -16.43
C VAL A 243 -6.04 23.89 -15.18
N ARG A 244 -4.97 24.70 -15.29
CA ARG A 244 -4.39 25.47 -14.18
C ARG A 244 -5.20 26.73 -13.93
N THR A 245 -6.33 26.61 -13.28
CA THR A 245 -7.28 27.73 -13.09
C THR A 245 -7.93 27.68 -11.73
N LYS A 246 -8.42 28.85 -11.24
CA LYS A 246 -9.22 28.95 -10.01
C LYS A 246 -10.65 28.38 -10.17
N LYS A 247 -11.15 28.25 -11.42
CA LYS A 247 -12.48 27.70 -11.68
C LYS A 247 -12.47 26.18 -11.60
N PRO A 248 -13.56 25.54 -11.18
CA PRO A 248 -13.66 24.08 -11.16
C PRO A 248 -13.40 23.46 -12.53
N VAL A 249 -12.68 22.36 -12.56
CA VAL A 249 -12.33 21.62 -13.78
C VAL A 249 -13.11 20.31 -13.82
N LEU A 250 -13.68 19.99 -14.99
CA LEU A 250 -14.35 18.71 -15.20
C LEU A 250 -13.33 17.59 -15.24
N VAL A 251 -13.49 16.59 -14.36
CA VAL A 251 -12.57 15.47 -14.22
C VAL A 251 -13.30 14.13 -14.31
N ARG A 252 -12.71 13.18 -15.03
CA ARG A 252 -13.05 11.76 -14.94
C ARG A 252 -11.84 10.98 -14.49
N VAL A 253 -11.97 10.28 -13.36
CA VAL A 253 -11.04 9.21 -12.96
C VAL A 253 -11.64 7.89 -13.42
N HIS A 254 -11.04 7.30 -14.46
CA HIS A 254 -11.46 6.04 -15.08
C HIS A 254 -10.49 4.93 -14.67
N SER A 255 -10.99 3.87 -14.06
CA SER A 255 -10.19 2.66 -13.80
C SER A 255 -10.25 1.75 -15.01
N GLU A 256 -9.11 1.26 -15.45
CA GLU A 256 -8.94 0.38 -16.60
C GLU A 256 -9.94 -0.79 -16.61
N CYS A 257 -10.46 -1.07 -17.78
CA CYS A 257 -11.29 -2.23 -18.06
C CYS A 257 -11.02 -2.69 -19.50
N LEU A 258 -9.94 -3.44 -19.72
CA LEU A 258 -9.50 -3.87 -21.06
C LEU A 258 -10.66 -4.44 -21.88
N THR A 259 -11.45 -5.32 -21.30
CA THR A 259 -12.56 -5.96 -22.00
C THR A 259 -13.66 -4.96 -22.42
N GLY A 260 -13.94 -3.95 -21.60
CA GLY A 260 -14.94 -2.93 -21.91
C GLY A 260 -14.40 -1.80 -22.77
N ASP A 261 -13.20 -1.31 -22.46
CA ASP A 261 -12.62 -0.12 -23.07
C ASP A 261 -12.09 -0.41 -24.48
N VAL A 262 -11.46 -1.58 -24.70
CA VAL A 262 -10.84 -1.97 -25.98
C VAL A 262 -11.74 -2.92 -26.78
N PHE A 263 -12.21 -4.01 -26.14
CA PHE A 263 -12.98 -5.04 -26.85
C PHE A 263 -14.49 -4.78 -26.89
N GLY A 264 -14.97 -3.69 -26.28
CA GLY A 264 -16.39 -3.32 -26.32
C GLY A 264 -17.31 -4.33 -25.63
N SER A 265 -16.82 -5.05 -24.62
CA SER A 265 -17.59 -6.02 -23.85
C SER A 265 -18.88 -5.41 -23.31
N LYS A 266 -19.99 -6.14 -23.46
CA LYS A 266 -21.31 -5.74 -22.96
C LYS A 266 -21.60 -6.25 -21.54
N ARG A 267 -20.65 -6.94 -20.89
CA ARG A 267 -20.76 -7.35 -19.48
C ARG A 267 -20.74 -6.16 -18.51
N CYS A 268 -20.19 -5.02 -18.93
CA CYS A 268 -20.11 -3.78 -18.14
C CYS A 268 -20.49 -2.55 -18.98
N ASP A 269 -20.45 -1.39 -18.37
CA ASP A 269 -20.67 -0.07 -18.99
C ASP A 269 -19.39 0.76 -19.11
N CYS A 270 -18.19 0.17 -18.88
CA CYS A 270 -16.92 0.91 -18.76
C CYS A 270 -16.54 1.63 -20.04
N GLY A 271 -16.50 0.95 -21.18
CA GLY A 271 -16.13 1.53 -22.46
C GLY A 271 -17.10 2.66 -22.92
N GLU A 272 -18.39 2.50 -22.64
CA GLU A 272 -19.37 3.55 -22.92
C GLU A 272 -19.14 4.79 -22.03
N GLN A 273 -18.81 4.56 -20.74
CA GLN A 273 -18.45 5.65 -19.82
C GLN A 273 -17.19 6.37 -20.26
N LEU A 274 -16.15 5.65 -20.70
CA LEU A 274 -14.91 6.23 -21.22
C LEU A 274 -15.17 7.15 -22.40
N ARG A 275 -15.83 6.66 -23.44
CA ARG A 275 -16.19 7.41 -24.64
C ARG A 275 -17.07 8.63 -24.32
N ARG A 276 -18.05 8.47 -23.45
CA ARG A 276 -18.92 9.57 -23.00
C ARG A 276 -18.15 10.65 -22.27
N ALA A 277 -17.22 10.26 -21.39
CA ALA A 277 -16.37 11.19 -20.66
C ALA A 277 -15.47 12.00 -21.61
N MET A 278 -14.76 11.33 -22.54
CA MET A 278 -13.93 11.99 -23.56
C MET A 278 -14.73 12.97 -24.40
N LYS A 279 -15.91 12.55 -24.90
CA LYS A 279 -16.82 13.40 -25.69
C LYS A 279 -17.28 14.63 -24.89
N THR A 280 -17.60 14.45 -23.60
CA THR A 280 -18.07 15.55 -22.75
C THR A 280 -16.97 16.55 -22.47
N ILE A 281 -15.75 16.10 -22.15
CA ILE A 281 -14.57 16.93 -21.94
C ILE A 281 -14.24 17.71 -23.22
N SER A 282 -14.27 17.03 -24.36
CA SER A 282 -13.99 17.66 -25.65
C SER A 282 -15.01 18.77 -25.99
N LYS A 283 -16.31 18.53 -25.78
CA LYS A 283 -17.36 19.53 -25.95
C LYS A 283 -17.18 20.75 -25.05
N LYS A 284 -16.79 20.52 -23.77
CA LYS A 284 -16.49 21.62 -22.83
C LYS A 284 -15.18 22.35 -23.15
N LYS A 285 -14.39 21.86 -24.11
CA LYS A 285 -13.05 22.39 -24.49
C LYS A 285 -12.08 22.50 -23.30
N LYS A 286 -12.42 21.95 -22.13
CA LYS A 286 -11.64 22.01 -20.91
C LYS A 286 -11.99 20.84 -19.98
N GLY A 287 -10.99 20.11 -19.52
CA GLY A 287 -11.15 19.02 -18.55
C GLY A 287 -10.02 18.01 -18.58
N VAL A 288 -10.11 17.04 -17.69
CA VAL A 288 -9.12 15.98 -17.47
C VAL A 288 -9.79 14.62 -17.46
N LEU A 289 -9.24 13.68 -18.21
CA LEU A 289 -9.51 12.25 -18.03
C LEU A 289 -8.25 11.59 -17.53
N LEU A 290 -8.29 11.06 -16.31
CA LEU A 290 -7.24 10.23 -15.71
C LEU A 290 -7.62 8.76 -15.88
N TYR A 291 -6.81 8.03 -16.63
CA TYR A 291 -6.94 6.60 -16.86
C TYR A 291 -6.00 5.85 -15.93
N MET A 292 -6.58 5.24 -14.89
CA MET A 292 -5.85 4.49 -13.87
C MET A 292 -5.71 3.04 -14.29
N ARG A 293 -4.51 2.55 -14.38
CA ARG A 293 -4.23 1.14 -14.69
C ARG A 293 -4.42 0.27 -13.45
N GLN A 294 -5.70 0.02 -13.14
CA GLN A 294 -6.18 -0.76 -11.99
C GLN A 294 -7.27 -1.71 -12.46
N GLU A 295 -6.90 -2.67 -13.30
CA GLU A 295 -7.82 -3.63 -13.92
C GLU A 295 -8.55 -4.48 -12.86
N GLY A 296 -9.81 -4.80 -13.15
CA GLY A 296 -10.60 -5.68 -12.29
C GLY A 296 -10.83 -5.15 -10.87
N ARG A 297 -10.80 -3.82 -10.65
CA ARG A 297 -10.82 -3.18 -9.32
C ARG A 297 -9.58 -3.50 -8.48
N GLY A 298 -8.42 -3.67 -9.12
CA GLY A 298 -7.15 -3.96 -8.46
C GLY A 298 -6.76 -5.43 -8.43
N ILE A 299 -7.64 -6.37 -8.83
CA ILE A 299 -7.32 -7.81 -8.86
C ILE A 299 -6.57 -8.26 -10.12
N GLY A 300 -6.42 -7.37 -11.09
CA GLY A 300 -5.76 -7.66 -12.37
C GLY A 300 -6.63 -8.41 -13.39
N LEU A 301 -6.15 -8.48 -14.64
CA LEU A 301 -6.91 -9.05 -15.74
C LEU A 301 -7.19 -10.55 -15.55
N MET A 302 -6.18 -11.32 -15.12
CA MET A 302 -6.32 -12.78 -14.97
C MET A 302 -7.43 -13.12 -13.96
N ASN A 303 -7.41 -12.52 -12.78
CA ASN A 303 -8.42 -12.80 -11.75
C ASN A 303 -9.79 -12.24 -12.12
N LYS A 304 -9.85 -11.12 -12.85
CA LYS A 304 -11.11 -10.63 -13.42
C LYS A 304 -11.74 -11.64 -14.39
N VAL A 305 -10.95 -12.32 -15.23
CA VAL A 305 -11.48 -13.35 -16.15
C VAL A 305 -11.89 -14.60 -15.38
N LYS A 306 -11.16 -15.00 -14.33
CA LYS A 306 -11.62 -16.06 -13.41
C LYS A 306 -12.95 -15.68 -12.73
N ALA A 307 -13.10 -14.43 -12.28
CA ALA A 307 -14.37 -13.94 -11.73
C ALA A 307 -15.51 -13.98 -12.75
N TYR A 308 -15.25 -13.72 -14.03
CA TYR A 308 -16.25 -13.90 -15.09
C TYR A 308 -16.72 -15.35 -15.21
N ALA A 309 -15.80 -16.32 -15.14
CA ALA A 309 -16.17 -17.74 -15.15
C ALA A 309 -17.04 -18.15 -13.96
N LEU A 310 -16.80 -17.55 -12.78
CA LEU A 310 -17.66 -17.75 -11.61
C LEU A 310 -19.03 -17.06 -11.77
N GLN A 311 -19.08 -15.90 -12.39
CA GLN A 311 -20.34 -15.20 -12.70
C GLN A 311 -21.20 -15.99 -13.70
N ASP A 312 -20.59 -16.67 -14.66
CA ASP A 312 -21.30 -17.54 -15.59
C ASP A 312 -21.91 -18.77 -14.88
N LYS A 313 -21.38 -19.15 -13.70
CA LYS A 313 -21.93 -20.17 -12.81
C LYS A 313 -22.97 -19.63 -11.81
N GLY A 314 -23.31 -18.34 -11.88
CA GLY A 314 -24.41 -17.78 -11.12
C GLY A 314 -24.02 -16.81 -9.99
N LEU A 315 -22.72 -16.65 -9.64
CA LEU A 315 -22.30 -15.65 -8.65
C LEU A 315 -22.47 -14.22 -9.21
N ASP A 316 -22.58 -13.23 -8.31
CA ASP A 316 -22.45 -11.84 -8.72
C ASP A 316 -20.98 -11.38 -8.65
N THR A 317 -20.74 -10.10 -8.99
CA THR A 317 -19.35 -9.59 -9.05
C THR A 317 -18.67 -9.54 -7.69
N VAL A 318 -19.40 -9.31 -6.58
CA VAL A 318 -18.86 -9.26 -5.22
C VAL A 318 -18.55 -10.68 -4.75
N GLU A 319 -19.53 -11.57 -4.84
CA GLU A 319 -19.41 -13.00 -4.50
C GLU A 319 -18.28 -13.69 -5.27
N ALA A 320 -18.12 -13.38 -6.56
CA ALA A 320 -17.05 -13.94 -7.37
C ALA A 320 -15.64 -13.45 -6.92
N ASN A 321 -15.51 -12.20 -6.48
CA ASN A 321 -14.25 -11.69 -5.93
C ASN A 321 -13.93 -12.34 -4.58
N GLU A 322 -14.92 -12.46 -3.69
CA GLU A 322 -14.77 -13.09 -2.37
C GLU A 322 -14.40 -14.57 -2.50
N ALA A 323 -15.04 -15.30 -3.43
CA ALA A 323 -14.70 -16.69 -3.74
C ALA A 323 -13.26 -16.86 -4.27
N LEU A 324 -12.65 -15.80 -4.81
CA LEU A 324 -11.24 -15.78 -5.22
C LEU A 324 -10.30 -15.24 -4.13
N GLY A 325 -10.80 -14.96 -2.92
CA GLY A 325 -10.04 -14.44 -1.80
C GLY A 325 -9.74 -12.93 -1.84
N PHE A 326 -10.48 -12.15 -2.64
CA PHE A 326 -10.29 -10.71 -2.76
C PHE A 326 -11.40 -9.91 -2.10
N LYS A 327 -11.03 -8.77 -1.48
CA LYS A 327 -12.01 -7.75 -1.07
C LYS A 327 -12.79 -7.22 -2.30
N PRO A 328 -14.04 -6.75 -2.14
CA PRO A 328 -14.88 -6.30 -3.26
C PRO A 328 -14.30 -5.16 -4.12
N ASP A 329 -13.45 -4.33 -3.53
CA ASP A 329 -12.79 -3.19 -4.21
C ASP A 329 -11.43 -2.90 -3.57
N LEU A 330 -10.35 -3.18 -4.31
CA LEU A 330 -8.96 -2.96 -3.91
C LEU A 330 -8.35 -1.70 -4.57
N ARG A 331 -9.16 -0.86 -5.23
CA ARG A 331 -8.62 0.31 -5.94
C ARG A 331 -8.08 1.34 -4.98
N ASP A 332 -6.89 1.81 -5.29
CA ASP A 332 -6.29 2.98 -4.66
C ASP A 332 -6.69 4.26 -5.42
N TYR A 333 -7.32 5.19 -4.71
CA TYR A 333 -7.66 6.50 -5.28
C TYR A 333 -6.63 7.58 -4.92
N GLY A 334 -5.71 7.31 -4.00
CA GLY A 334 -4.67 8.23 -3.55
C GLY A 334 -3.67 8.57 -4.66
N ILE A 335 -3.22 7.58 -5.43
CA ILE A 335 -2.36 7.80 -6.60
C ILE A 335 -3.06 8.70 -7.61
N GLY A 336 -4.35 8.44 -7.88
CA GLY A 336 -5.14 9.29 -8.76
C GLY A 336 -5.28 10.73 -8.25
N ALA A 337 -5.47 10.91 -6.95
CA ALA A 337 -5.54 12.22 -6.32
C ALA A 337 -4.21 12.98 -6.44
N GLN A 338 -3.09 12.32 -6.18
CA GLN A 338 -1.76 12.92 -6.31
C GLN A 338 -1.44 13.32 -7.76
N ILE A 339 -1.84 12.53 -8.75
CA ILE A 339 -1.71 12.89 -10.18
C ILE A 339 -2.52 14.16 -10.48
N LEU A 340 -3.76 14.26 -10.01
CA LEU A 340 -4.60 15.44 -10.21
C LEU A 340 -4.03 16.67 -9.50
N ALA A 341 -3.48 16.52 -8.31
CA ALA A 341 -2.80 17.59 -7.57
C ALA A 341 -1.50 18.05 -8.27
N ASP A 342 -0.70 17.11 -8.82
CA ASP A 342 0.50 17.44 -9.62
C ASP A 342 0.17 18.24 -10.90
N LEU A 343 -1.02 18.05 -11.46
CA LEU A 343 -1.52 18.90 -12.56
C LEU A 343 -1.88 20.32 -12.12
N GLY A 344 -1.89 20.60 -10.82
CA GLY A 344 -2.27 21.90 -10.23
C GLY A 344 -3.77 22.07 -10.04
N LEU A 345 -4.56 20.99 -10.08
CA LEU A 345 -5.98 21.03 -9.79
C LEU A 345 -6.21 21.20 -8.28
N LYS A 346 -7.20 22.05 -7.93
CA LYS A 346 -7.67 22.24 -6.55
C LYS A 346 -9.17 21.99 -6.43
N ARG A 347 -9.95 22.49 -7.38
CA ARG A 347 -11.42 22.42 -7.41
C ARG A 347 -11.86 21.66 -8.64
N ILE A 348 -12.67 20.61 -8.47
CA ILE A 348 -13.06 19.72 -9.57
C ILE A 348 -14.57 19.47 -9.61
N GLU A 349 -15.11 19.33 -10.82
CA GLU A 349 -16.40 18.69 -11.08
C GLU A 349 -16.15 17.23 -11.45
N LEU A 350 -16.50 16.29 -10.57
CA LEU A 350 -16.12 14.89 -10.76
C LEU A 350 -17.21 14.07 -11.46
N MET A 351 -16.91 13.57 -12.66
CA MET A 351 -17.78 12.61 -13.36
C MET A 351 -17.70 11.23 -12.69
N THR A 352 -18.68 10.93 -11.83
CA THR A 352 -18.74 9.64 -11.12
C THR A 352 -20.16 9.29 -10.68
N ASN A 353 -20.42 7.97 -10.59
CA ASN A 353 -21.60 7.41 -9.94
C ASN A 353 -21.22 6.72 -8.61
N ASN A 354 -19.92 6.69 -8.25
CA ASN A 354 -19.42 6.08 -7.03
C ASN A 354 -19.04 7.14 -5.99
N PRO A 355 -19.79 7.28 -4.87
CA PRO A 355 -19.49 8.24 -3.80
C PRO A 355 -18.11 8.03 -3.15
N LYS A 356 -17.64 6.79 -3.04
CA LYS A 356 -16.32 6.48 -2.46
C LYS A 356 -15.16 7.16 -3.19
N LYS A 357 -15.32 7.46 -4.50
CA LYS A 357 -14.31 8.22 -5.27
C LYS A 357 -14.18 9.68 -4.82
N ILE A 358 -15.24 10.27 -4.27
CA ILE A 358 -15.22 11.65 -3.77
C ILE A 358 -14.34 11.72 -2.53
N VAL A 359 -14.65 10.91 -1.52
CA VAL A 359 -13.89 10.84 -0.26
C VAL A 359 -12.40 10.53 -0.51
N GLY A 360 -12.10 9.60 -1.42
CA GLY A 360 -10.73 9.23 -1.77
C GLY A 360 -9.91 10.36 -2.42
N LEU A 361 -10.54 11.38 -3.00
CA LEU A 361 -9.85 12.52 -3.61
C LEU A 361 -9.69 13.70 -2.63
N GLU A 362 -10.69 13.96 -1.81
CA GLU A 362 -10.69 15.10 -0.86
C GLU A 362 -9.57 15.01 0.18
N GLY A 363 -9.21 13.80 0.60
CA GLY A 363 -8.09 13.54 1.51
C GLY A 363 -6.71 14.02 1.03
N TYR A 364 -6.60 14.44 -0.25
CA TYR A 364 -5.35 14.91 -0.88
C TYR A 364 -5.40 16.38 -1.31
N GLY A 365 -6.27 17.20 -0.68
CA GLY A 365 -6.37 18.63 -0.97
C GLY A 365 -7.13 18.99 -2.23
N LEU A 366 -7.91 18.06 -2.79
CA LEU A 366 -8.82 18.28 -3.92
C LEU A 366 -10.23 18.52 -3.39
N GLU A 367 -10.82 19.68 -3.69
CA GLU A 367 -12.21 20.00 -3.39
C GLU A 367 -13.13 19.50 -4.51
N VAL A 368 -14.00 18.54 -4.22
CA VAL A 368 -15.02 18.09 -5.18
C VAL A 368 -16.27 18.97 -5.07
N VAL A 369 -16.31 20.04 -5.84
CA VAL A 369 -17.41 21.03 -5.78
C VAL A 369 -18.72 20.51 -6.37
N LYS A 370 -18.67 19.49 -7.23
CA LYS A 370 -19.87 18.93 -7.87
C LYS A 370 -19.63 17.51 -8.36
N ARG A 371 -20.57 16.62 -8.08
CA ARG A 371 -20.69 15.31 -8.73
C ARG A 371 -21.44 15.48 -10.06
N VAL A 372 -20.85 15.02 -11.15
CA VAL A 372 -21.47 14.95 -12.49
C VAL A 372 -21.83 13.49 -12.77
N PRO A 373 -23.12 13.13 -12.89
CA PRO A 373 -23.52 11.77 -13.20
C PRO A 373 -22.99 11.27 -14.55
N LEU A 374 -22.57 10.02 -14.60
CA LEU A 374 -22.08 9.37 -15.81
C LEU A 374 -22.79 8.02 -16.00
N GLU A 375 -24.10 8.06 -16.12
CA GLU A 375 -24.93 6.86 -16.27
C GLU A 375 -25.16 6.53 -17.74
N MET A 376 -24.93 5.25 -18.07
CA MET A 376 -25.25 4.70 -19.38
C MET A 376 -26.63 4.03 -19.35
N LYS A 377 -27.23 3.85 -20.52
CA LYS A 377 -28.50 3.11 -20.65
C LYS A 377 -28.23 1.64 -20.32
N PRO A 378 -28.98 1.01 -19.41
CA PRO A 378 -28.80 -0.41 -19.10
C PRO A 378 -29.12 -1.27 -20.32
N MET A 379 -28.31 -2.30 -20.54
CA MET A 379 -28.54 -3.34 -21.55
C MET A 379 -28.85 -4.67 -20.85
N ARG A 380 -29.50 -5.61 -21.59
CA ARG A 380 -29.80 -6.94 -21.03
C ARG A 380 -28.55 -7.62 -20.46
N ALA A 381 -27.42 -7.51 -21.13
CA ALA A 381 -26.18 -8.17 -20.73
C ALA A 381 -25.51 -7.58 -19.47
N ASN A 382 -25.70 -6.27 -19.17
CA ASN A 382 -25.07 -5.62 -18.02
C ASN A 382 -26.03 -5.24 -16.89
N LYS A 383 -27.34 -5.54 -17.01
CA LYS A 383 -28.35 -5.14 -16.02
C LYS A 383 -28.04 -5.70 -14.63
N ARG A 384 -27.65 -6.98 -14.55
CA ARG A 384 -27.26 -7.63 -13.29
C ARG A 384 -26.02 -6.96 -12.67
N TYR A 385 -24.99 -6.71 -13.45
CA TYR A 385 -23.78 -6.01 -13.03
C TYR A 385 -24.07 -4.59 -12.48
N LEU A 386 -24.93 -3.84 -13.15
CA LEU A 386 -25.32 -2.50 -12.71
C LEU A 386 -26.14 -2.55 -11.43
N ARG A 387 -27.01 -3.56 -11.27
CA ARG A 387 -27.77 -3.79 -10.02
C ARG A 387 -26.84 -4.09 -8.86
N THR A 388 -25.86 -4.99 -9.01
CA THR A 388 -24.82 -5.26 -7.98
C THR A 388 -24.06 -4.00 -7.61
N LYS A 389 -23.72 -3.13 -8.58
CA LYS A 389 -23.10 -1.82 -8.29
C LYS A 389 -23.98 -0.94 -7.42
N LYS A 390 -25.28 -0.90 -7.67
CA LYS A 390 -26.23 -0.09 -6.90
C LYS A 390 -26.42 -0.65 -5.48
N GLU A 391 -26.75 -1.92 -5.37
CA GLU A 391 -27.19 -2.57 -4.14
C GLU A 391 -26.03 -2.92 -3.19
N LYS A 392 -24.94 -3.51 -3.73
CA LYS A 392 -23.82 -4.00 -2.90
C LYS A 392 -22.63 -3.04 -2.83
N LEU A 393 -22.47 -2.12 -3.79
CA LEU A 393 -21.30 -1.23 -3.85
C LEU A 393 -21.63 0.25 -3.64
N GLY A 394 -22.90 0.59 -3.36
CA GLY A 394 -23.34 1.94 -3.02
C GLY A 394 -23.27 2.95 -4.16
N HIS A 395 -23.32 2.50 -5.42
CA HIS A 395 -23.35 3.41 -6.57
C HIS A 395 -24.70 4.14 -6.69
N VAL A 396 -24.65 5.44 -6.96
CA VAL A 396 -25.85 6.25 -7.23
C VAL A 396 -26.23 6.09 -8.70
N LEU A 397 -27.20 5.21 -8.96
CA LEU A 397 -27.73 4.92 -10.29
C LEU A 397 -29.25 5.11 -10.29
N CYS A 398 -29.77 6.01 -11.16
CA CYS A 398 -31.18 6.35 -11.25
C CYS A 398 -31.90 5.60 -12.39
N LYS A 399 -31.15 5.01 -13.34
CA LYS A 399 -31.71 4.35 -14.52
C LYS A 399 -31.89 2.83 -14.37
N ILE A 400 -31.67 2.32 -13.18
CA ILE A 400 -31.77 0.90 -12.82
C ILE A 400 -32.73 0.73 -11.67
#